data_990fd7169e1a41edd1a8c02f73e73429
#
_entry.id   990fd7169e1a41edd1a8c02f73e73429
#
_cell.length_a   1.000
_cell.length_b   1.000
_cell.length_c   1.000
_cell.angle_alpha   90.00
_cell.angle_beta   90.00
_cell.angle_gamma   90.00
#
_symmetry.space_group_name_H-M   'P 1'
#
loop_
_entity.id
_entity.type
_entity.pdbx_description
1 polymer ?
#
loop_
_entity_poly.entity_id
_entity_poly.type
_entity_poly.pdbx_seq_one_letter_code
_entity_poly.pdbx_strand_id
1 'polypeptide(L)'
;MWPSSFRGVNAQQIEVYRNGELEQSFLSTSKNEYKVVFKEEVGTINGYHYVEIGGLKWATMNVGATTIADSPETSYGDYYAWGEIDTYYKNKVGTSFTWGKSSDLTYIKGTKTAYNAANYCGGADDWDIKEWTPAPYGDNRILKPQHDAAKFVMGGKWRMPTNDDFKKLKKACGVDVSSGSEITPSNAPTTITDGGLYWVAKNSTIDGQTYNVDGALFVSQDDKTQRLFFPAASYIHQRKYPAVAELCSVWMGEIDEYDTYNGFSFFIKKSQFMDLQSAPRFVGMPVRAVAD
;
A
#
# COMPACT_ATOMS: atom_id res chain seq x y z
N MET A 1 -18.61 3.97 21.11
CA MET A 1 -19.53 3.93 22.26
C MET A 1 -18.87 3.08 23.33
N TRP A 2 -18.53 3.64 24.47
CA TRP A 2 -17.71 3.03 25.52
C TRP A 2 -18.61 2.47 26.62
N PRO A 3 -18.49 1.22 27.01
CA PRO A 3 -19.01 0.80 28.31
C PRO A 3 -17.88 0.75 29.33
N SER A 4 -17.77 1.77 30.18
CA SER A 4 -17.07 1.65 31.45
C SER A 4 -18.05 1.10 32.49
N SER A 5 -17.85 -0.11 32.96
CA SER A 5 -18.60 -0.63 34.11
C SER A 5 -17.73 -0.53 35.36
N PHE A 6 -18.20 0.21 36.34
CA PHE A 6 -17.60 0.29 37.67
C PHE A 6 -18.28 -0.69 38.62
N ARG A 7 -17.54 -1.55 39.30
CA ARG A 7 -18.06 -2.38 40.39
C ARG A 7 -17.11 -2.37 41.59
N GLY A 8 -17.63 -2.04 42.77
CA GLY A 8 -17.01 -2.30 44.05
C GLY A 8 -16.73 -1.07 44.91
N VAL A 9 -16.84 -1.21 46.22
CA VAL A 9 -16.85 -0.12 47.19
C VAL A 9 -15.46 0.34 47.63
N ASN A 10 -14.40 -0.45 47.40
CA ASN A 10 -13.04 -0.14 47.88
C ASN A 10 -11.91 -0.36 46.86
N ALA A 11 -12.18 -0.81 45.64
CA ALA A 11 -11.23 -0.86 44.56
C ALA A 11 -11.99 -0.70 43.24
N GLN A 12 -11.54 0.21 42.41
CA GLN A 12 -12.08 0.37 41.07
C GLN A 12 -11.15 -0.36 40.08
N GLN A 13 -11.68 -1.33 39.37
CA GLN A 13 -10.98 -1.96 38.25
C GLN A 13 -11.36 -1.23 36.97
N ILE A 14 -10.37 -0.70 36.28
CA ILE A 14 -10.52 -0.13 34.96
C ILE A 14 -10.05 -1.20 33.97
N GLU A 15 -10.95 -1.62 33.11
CA GLU A 15 -10.67 -2.59 32.06
C GLU A 15 -10.71 -1.89 30.69
N VAL A 16 -9.67 -2.09 29.90
CA VAL A 16 -9.56 -1.57 28.54
C VAL A 16 -9.77 -2.72 27.57
N TYR A 17 -10.78 -2.60 26.73
CA TYR A 17 -11.11 -3.59 25.73
C TYR A 17 -10.83 -3.03 24.32
N ARG A 18 -10.22 -3.86 23.44
CA ARG A 18 -10.10 -3.59 22.01
C ARG A 18 -10.82 -4.70 21.25
N ASN A 19 -11.78 -4.32 20.38
CA ASN A 19 -12.57 -5.26 19.58
C ASN A 19 -13.29 -6.36 20.40
N GLY A 20 -13.64 -6.06 21.67
CA GLY A 20 -14.32 -6.98 22.57
C GLY A 20 -13.40 -7.89 23.38
N GLU A 21 -12.09 -7.82 23.20
CA GLU A 21 -11.09 -8.54 24.00
C GLU A 21 -10.48 -7.64 25.05
N LEU A 22 -10.27 -8.18 26.27
CA LEU A 22 -9.62 -7.46 27.36
C LEU A 22 -8.13 -7.25 27.06
N GLU A 23 -7.75 -6.01 26.84
CA GLU A 23 -6.38 -5.63 26.50
C GLU A 23 -5.55 -5.32 27.75
N GLN A 24 -6.14 -4.66 28.72
CA GLN A 24 -5.47 -4.29 29.97
C GLN A 24 -6.45 -4.09 31.11
N SER A 25 -6.02 -4.38 32.36
CA SER A 25 -6.78 -4.04 33.55
C SER A 25 -5.90 -3.33 34.58
N PHE A 26 -6.48 -2.34 35.27
CA PHE A 26 -5.83 -1.56 36.33
C PHE A 26 -6.69 -1.58 37.59
N LEU A 27 -6.05 -1.76 38.76
CA LEU A 27 -6.70 -1.58 40.05
C LEU A 27 -6.37 -0.19 40.58
N SER A 28 -7.41 0.59 40.85
CA SER A 28 -7.27 1.87 41.49
C SER A 28 -7.68 1.78 42.96
N THR A 29 -6.78 2.18 43.84
CA THR A 29 -7.05 2.22 45.30
C THR A 29 -7.35 3.62 45.80
N SER A 30 -7.45 4.64 44.94
CA SER A 30 -7.68 6.04 45.33
C SER A 30 -8.73 6.73 44.46
N LYS A 31 -9.38 7.77 45.00
CA LYS A 31 -10.34 8.63 44.27
C LYS A 31 -9.69 9.61 43.30
N ASN A 32 -8.65 9.22 42.59
CA ASN A 32 -7.99 10.10 41.65
C ASN A 32 -8.73 10.12 40.33
N GLU A 33 -8.74 11.26 39.65
CA GLU A 33 -9.18 11.34 38.26
C GLU A 33 -8.16 10.63 37.36
N TYR A 34 -8.62 9.70 36.55
CA TYR A 34 -7.81 9.00 35.56
C TYR A 34 -8.12 9.56 34.19
N LYS A 35 -7.09 10.04 33.51
CA LYS A 35 -7.16 10.40 32.11
C LYS A 35 -6.60 9.22 31.31
N VAL A 36 -7.44 8.50 30.60
CA VAL A 36 -6.97 7.51 29.62
C VAL A 36 -6.47 8.27 28.40
N VAL A 37 -5.17 8.23 28.17
CA VAL A 37 -4.54 8.82 27.00
C VAL A 37 -4.13 7.65 26.10
N PHE A 38 -4.82 7.50 24.98
CA PHE A 38 -4.35 6.60 23.93
C PHE A 38 -3.14 7.25 23.27
N LYS A 39 -1.97 6.65 23.45
CA LYS A 39 -0.80 6.98 22.66
C LYS A 39 -0.84 6.09 21.41
N GLU A 40 -0.58 6.67 20.26
CA GLU A 40 -0.25 5.87 19.09
C GLU A 40 0.93 4.97 19.45
N GLU A 41 0.86 3.71 19.08
CA GLU A 41 1.98 2.78 19.23
C GLU A 41 3.17 3.34 18.45
N VAL A 42 4.34 3.35 19.05
CA VAL A 42 5.55 3.85 18.39
C VAL A 42 5.76 3.10 17.09
N GLY A 43 5.86 3.83 15.98
CA GLY A 43 5.95 3.22 14.65
C GLY A 43 4.62 2.96 13.96
N THR A 44 3.50 3.51 14.48
CA THR A 44 2.20 3.48 13.81
C THR A 44 1.61 4.87 13.59
N ILE A 45 0.79 4.99 12.55
CA ILE A 45 -0.10 6.14 12.33
C ILE A 45 -1.48 5.58 12.05
N ASN A 46 -2.46 5.98 12.85
CA ASN A 46 -3.84 5.51 12.75
C ASN A 46 -3.95 3.97 12.72
N GLY A 47 -3.10 3.28 13.52
CA GLY A 47 -3.06 1.81 13.62
C GLY A 47 -2.28 1.09 12.51
N TYR A 48 -1.67 1.81 11.57
CA TYR A 48 -0.87 1.23 10.49
C TYR A 48 0.62 1.44 10.75
N HIS A 49 1.39 0.35 10.70
CA HIS A 49 2.84 0.39 10.88
C HIS A 49 3.54 1.11 9.72
N TYR A 50 4.63 1.80 10.05
CA TYR A 50 5.46 2.48 9.07
C TYR A 50 6.95 2.25 9.32
N VAL A 51 7.73 2.49 8.26
CA VAL A 51 9.18 2.71 8.29
C VAL A 51 9.46 4.13 7.85
N GLU A 52 10.51 4.74 8.39
CA GLU A 52 10.89 6.11 8.03
C GLU A 52 12.10 6.10 7.10
N ILE A 53 11.89 6.45 5.84
CA ILE A 53 12.93 6.50 4.80
C ILE A 53 12.78 7.78 4.00
N GLY A 54 13.88 8.51 3.85
CA GLY A 54 13.90 9.77 3.10
C GLY A 54 13.09 10.90 3.73
N GLY A 55 12.94 10.88 5.06
CA GLY A 55 12.16 11.86 5.82
C GLY A 55 10.65 11.69 5.67
N LEU A 56 10.19 10.54 5.18
CA LEU A 56 8.79 10.19 4.99
C LEU A 56 8.47 8.88 5.70
N LYS A 57 7.25 8.76 6.22
CA LYS A 57 6.74 7.55 6.84
C LYS A 57 5.98 6.73 5.80
N TRP A 58 6.57 5.62 5.41
CA TRP A 58 6.00 4.68 4.43
C TRP A 58 5.26 3.56 5.16
N ALA A 59 4.00 3.31 4.81
CA ALA A 59 3.30 2.15 5.33
C ALA A 59 4.07 0.87 4.98
N THR A 60 4.21 -0.05 5.94
CA THR A 60 4.97 -1.30 5.74
C THR A 60 4.30 -2.24 4.76
N MET A 61 2.98 -2.10 4.54
CA MET A 61 2.15 -2.93 3.69
C MET A 61 1.37 -2.10 2.68
N ASN A 62 0.95 -2.72 1.59
CA ASN A 62 -0.02 -2.11 0.66
C ASN A 62 -1.37 -1.94 1.34
N VAL A 63 -2.16 -0.97 0.88
CA VAL A 63 -3.53 -0.77 1.35
C VAL A 63 -4.34 -2.05 1.16
N GLY A 64 -5.00 -2.50 2.23
CA GLY A 64 -5.76 -3.76 2.25
C GLY A 64 -4.93 -5.03 2.44
N ALA A 65 -3.60 -4.94 2.56
CA ALA A 65 -2.77 -6.08 2.95
C ALA A 65 -2.79 -6.29 4.47
N THR A 66 -2.60 -7.53 4.89
CA THR A 66 -2.55 -7.94 6.31
C THR A 66 -1.20 -8.50 6.73
N THR A 67 -0.33 -8.81 5.78
CA THR A 67 1.05 -9.24 6.02
C THR A 67 2.00 -8.54 5.05
N ILE A 68 3.28 -8.49 5.42
CA ILE A 68 4.31 -7.89 4.55
C ILE A 68 4.59 -8.78 3.33
N ALA A 69 4.79 -10.09 3.56
CA ALA A 69 5.29 -10.99 2.53
C ALA A 69 4.94 -12.47 2.77
N ASP A 70 3.78 -12.76 3.37
CA ASP A 70 3.42 -14.15 3.72
C ASP A 70 2.83 -14.91 2.52
N SER A 71 1.80 -14.37 1.90
CA SER A 71 1.20 -14.96 0.70
C SER A 71 0.70 -13.86 -0.25
N PRO A 72 0.44 -14.16 -1.53
CA PRO A 72 -0.19 -13.19 -2.43
C PRO A 72 -1.50 -12.62 -1.87
N GLU A 73 -2.34 -13.46 -1.29
CA GLU A 73 -3.66 -13.10 -0.75
C GLU A 73 -3.56 -12.07 0.38
N THR A 74 -2.54 -12.19 1.22
CA THR A 74 -2.37 -11.35 2.41
C THR A 74 -1.41 -10.19 2.20
N SER A 75 -0.50 -10.26 1.21
CA SER A 75 0.58 -9.29 1.04
C SER A 75 0.38 -8.31 -0.11
N TYR A 76 -0.34 -8.70 -1.18
CA TYR A 76 -0.50 -7.84 -2.36
C TYR A 76 -1.39 -6.63 -2.10
N GLY A 77 -2.30 -6.73 -1.13
CA GLY A 77 -3.28 -5.69 -0.84
C GLY A 77 -4.43 -5.65 -1.84
N ASP A 78 -5.17 -4.58 -1.80
CA ASP A 78 -6.29 -4.34 -2.70
C ASP A 78 -5.83 -3.60 -3.95
N TYR A 79 -6.56 -3.82 -5.05
CA TYR A 79 -6.30 -3.18 -6.33
C TYR A 79 -7.34 -2.09 -6.57
N TYR A 80 -6.87 -0.93 -6.94
CA TYR A 80 -7.67 0.25 -7.21
C TYR A 80 -7.46 0.72 -8.65
N ALA A 81 -8.51 1.20 -9.29
CA ALA A 81 -8.33 2.06 -10.44
C ALA A 81 -7.90 3.45 -9.95
N TRP A 82 -7.11 4.19 -10.73
CA TRP A 82 -6.61 5.48 -10.31
C TRP A 82 -7.77 6.47 -10.02
N GLY A 83 -7.74 7.07 -8.84
CA GLY A 83 -8.79 8.00 -8.39
C GLY A 83 -10.07 7.35 -7.87
N GLU A 84 -10.12 6.04 -7.77
CA GLU A 84 -11.23 5.29 -7.20
C GLU A 84 -10.89 4.78 -5.81
N ILE A 85 -11.88 4.80 -4.93
CA ILE A 85 -11.77 4.34 -3.55
C ILE A 85 -12.37 2.95 -3.32
N ASP A 86 -13.17 2.47 -4.25
CA ASP A 86 -13.65 1.10 -4.28
C ASP A 86 -12.62 0.18 -4.94
N THR A 87 -12.44 -1.00 -4.40
CA THR A 87 -11.47 -1.98 -4.87
C THR A 87 -11.97 -2.78 -6.08
N TYR A 88 -11.04 -3.32 -6.86
CA TYR A 88 -11.33 -4.44 -7.72
C TYR A 88 -11.67 -5.68 -6.89
N TYR A 89 -12.69 -6.40 -7.29
CA TYR A 89 -13.10 -7.62 -6.61
C TYR A 89 -12.11 -8.76 -6.90
N LYS A 90 -11.68 -9.42 -5.82
CA LYS A 90 -10.90 -10.66 -5.91
C LYS A 90 -11.88 -11.82 -6.04
N ASN A 91 -11.89 -12.53 -7.17
CA ASN A 91 -12.77 -13.66 -7.33
C ASN A 91 -12.32 -14.81 -6.42
N LYS A 92 -13.15 -15.13 -5.46
CA LYS A 92 -12.93 -16.24 -4.54
C LYS A 92 -13.62 -17.48 -5.10
N VAL A 93 -12.86 -18.42 -5.63
CA VAL A 93 -13.37 -19.73 -6.01
C VAL A 93 -13.19 -20.68 -4.82
N GLY A 94 -14.28 -20.94 -4.10
CA GLY A 94 -14.24 -21.77 -2.88
C GLY A 94 -13.47 -21.07 -1.74
N THR A 95 -12.53 -21.79 -1.11
CA THR A 95 -11.65 -21.27 -0.05
C THR A 95 -10.30 -20.79 -0.58
N SER A 96 -10.05 -20.93 -1.88
CA SER A 96 -8.76 -20.59 -2.52
C SER A 96 -8.89 -19.34 -3.35
N PHE A 97 -7.94 -18.41 -3.17
CA PHE A 97 -7.72 -17.32 -4.09
C PHE A 97 -6.79 -17.84 -5.20
N THR A 98 -7.23 -17.78 -6.45
CA THR A 98 -6.35 -18.03 -7.58
C THR A 98 -5.80 -16.71 -8.09
N TRP A 99 -4.62 -16.33 -7.60
CA TRP A 99 -3.82 -15.29 -8.19
C TRP A 99 -3.06 -15.87 -9.38
N GLY A 100 -3.29 -15.35 -10.54
CA GLY A 100 -2.31 -15.48 -11.60
C GLY A 100 -2.44 -16.60 -12.59
N LYS A 101 -3.65 -17.09 -12.89
CA LYS A 101 -3.90 -17.75 -14.18
C LYS A 101 -5.01 -17.03 -14.93
N SER A 102 -4.64 -16.53 -16.06
CA SER A 102 -5.17 -15.41 -16.79
C SER A 102 -6.52 -15.60 -17.49
N SER A 103 -7.11 -16.79 -17.47
CA SER A 103 -8.33 -17.04 -18.25
C SER A 103 -9.63 -16.89 -17.45
N ASP A 104 -9.58 -16.99 -16.12
CA ASP A 104 -10.79 -17.21 -15.33
C ASP A 104 -11.05 -16.16 -14.25
N LEU A 105 -10.23 -15.11 -14.16
CA LEU A 105 -10.37 -14.09 -13.12
C LEU A 105 -11.26 -12.95 -13.64
N THR A 106 -12.51 -13.00 -13.27
CA THR A 106 -13.42 -11.87 -13.44
C THR A 106 -13.26 -10.94 -12.24
N TYR A 107 -12.55 -9.84 -12.41
CA TYR A 107 -12.49 -8.80 -11.39
C TYR A 107 -13.75 -7.96 -11.47
N ILE A 108 -14.42 -7.87 -10.35
CA ILE A 108 -15.61 -7.07 -10.19
C ILE A 108 -15.23 -6.00 -9.16
N LYS A 109 -15.48 -4.74 -9.45
CA LYS A 109 -15.34 -3.65 -8.50
C LYS A 109 -16.32 -3.86 -7.34
N GLY A 110 -15.89 -3.90 -6.11
CA GLY A 110 -16.65 -3.91 -4.87
C GLY A 110 -18.15 -4.17 -5.02
N THR A 111 -18.96 -3.12 -5.05
CA THR A 111 -20.41 -3.17 -5.27
C THR A 111 -20.84 -3.10 -6.74
N LYS A 112 -19.92 -2.82 -7.68
CA LYS A 112 -20.18 -2.72 -9.13
C LYS A 112 -19.71 -3.97 -9.84
N THR A 113 -20.48 -4.45 -10.78
CA THR A 113 -20.27 -5.73 -11.45
C THR A 113 -19.13 -5.73 -12.47
N ALA A 114 -18.68 -4.59 -12.94
CA ALA A 114 -17.48 -4.43 -13.76
C ALA A 114 -17.13 -2.94 -13.90
N TYR A 115 -15.86 -2.63 -14.12
CA TYR A 115 -15.48 -1.36 -14.70
C TYR A 115 -15.84 -1.36 -16.18
N ASN A 116 -16.72 -0.46 -16.57
CA ASN A 116 -17.08 -0.21 -17.95
C ASN A 116 -17.27 1.29 -18.19
N ALA A 117 -17.47 1.69 -19.44
CA ALA A 117 -17.62 3.09 -19.84
C ALA A 117 -18.65 3.89 -19.05
N ALA A 118 -19.66 3.24 -18.49
CA ALA A 118 -20.75 3.91 -17.82
C ALA A 118 -20.52 4.14 -16.32
N ASN A 119 -19.64 3.33 -15.68
CA ASN A 119 -19.51 3.32 -14.22
C ASN A 119 -18.09 3.51 -13.71
N TYR A 120 -17.12 3.76 -14.58
CA TYR A 120 -15.77 4.12 -14.25
C TYR A 120 -15.48 5.57 -14.65
N CYS A 121 -14.54 6.20 -13.99
CA CYS A 121 -14.10 7.57 -14.28
C CYS A 121 -13.58 7.76 -15.71
N GLY A 122 -14.18 7.19 -16.66
CA GLY A 122 -13.80 7.32 -18.01
C GLY A 122 -13.97 6.15 -18.90
N GLY A 123 -14.79 5.18 -18.54
CA GLY A 123 -15.22 4.34 -19.61
C GLY A 123 -14.64 2.96 -19.75
N ALA A 124 -15.04 2.36 -20.78
CA ALA A 124 -15.01 0.99 -21.19
C ALA A 124 -13.69 0.26 -21.02
N ASP A 125 -13.77 -1.02 -21.18
CA ASP A 125 -12.64 -1.95 -21.42
C ASP A 125 -11.72 -1.49 -22.57
N ASP A 126 -12.11 -0.44 -23.27
CA ASP A 126 -11.41 0.22 -24.36
C ASP A 126 -10.89 1.60 -23.94
N TRP A 127 -9.88 2.03 -24.60
CA TRP A 127 -9.09 3.24 -24.50
C TRP A 127 -9.88 4.56 -24.56
N ASP A 128 -11.21 4.50 -24.74
CA ASP A 128 -12.12 5.65 -24.81
C ASP A 128 -12.51 6.16 -23.41
N ILE A 129 -11.51 6.64 -22.69
CA ILE A 129 -11.67 7.16 -21.35
C ILE A 129 -12.24 8.58 -21.44
N LYS A 130 -13.46 8.77 -20.93
CA LYS A 130 -14.05 10.10 -20.82
C LYS A 130 -13.40 10.88 -19.69
N GLU A 131 -13.27 12.18 -19.88
CA GLU A 131 -12.85 13.07 -18.79
C GLU A 131 -13.84 13.00 -17.62
N TRP A 132 -13.27 12.96 -16.43
CA TRP A 132 -14.06 13.04 -15.22
C TRP A 132 -14.59 14.46 -15.02
N THR A 133 -15.90 14.59 -14.82
CA THR A 133 -16.49 15.87 -14.50
C THR A 133 -17.28 15.74 -13.20
N PRO A 134 -16.88 16.38 -12.11
CA PRO A 134 -15.66 17.19 -11.95
C PRO A 134 -14.38 16.34 -11.85
N ALA A 135 -13.24 16.94 -12.20
CA ALA A 135 -11.95 16.27 -12.11
C ALA A 135 -11.64 15.78 -10.68
N PRO A 136 -11.12 14.54 -10.51
CA PRO A 136 -10.84 13.96 -9.20
C PRO A 136 -9.56 14.51 -8.54
N TYR A 137 -8.79 15.32 -9.26
CA TYR A 137 -7.55 15.93 -8.81
C TYR A 137 -7.66 17.46 -8.70
N GLY A 138 -6.75 18.09 -7.95
CA GLY A 138 -6.64 19.52 -7.77
C GLY A 138 -5.76 20.20 -8.84
N ASP A 139 -5.53 21.49 -8.69
CA ASP A 139 -4.72 22.31 -9.61
C ASP A 139 -3.25 21.84 -9.66
N ASN A 140 -2.75 21.19 -8.62
CA ASN A 140 -1.43 20.57 -8.55
C ASN A 140 -1.40 19.15 -9.15
N ARG A 141 -2.48 18.70 -9.80
CA ARG A 141 -2.62 17.40 -10.44
C ARG A 141 -2.54 16.19 -9.50
N ILE A 142 -2.62 16.42 -8.21
CA ILE A 142 -2.69 15.37 -7.18
C ILE A 142 -4.16 15.08 -6.86
N LEU A 143 -4.49 13.80 -6.65
CA LEU A 143 -5.83 13.37 -6.26
C LEU A 143 -6.34 14.14 -5.05
N LYS A 144 -7.60 14.55 -5.13
CA LYS A 144 -8.32 15.09 -3.98
C LYS A 144 -8.51 14.01 -2.92
N PRO A 145 -8.55 14.36 -1.63
CA PRO A 145 -8.61 13.38 -0.53
C PRO A 145 -9.74 12.35 -0.64
N GLN A 146 -10.89 12.72 -1.20
CA GLN A 146 -12.02 11.81 -1.40
C GLN A 146 -11.81 10.80 -2.54
N HIS A 147 -10.76 10.97 -3.35
CA HIS A 147 -10.38 10.09 -4.46
C HIS A 147 -9.05 9.38 -4.21
N ASP A 148 -8.42 9.64 -3.07
CA ASP A 148 -7.18 9.01 -2.65
C ASP A 148 -7.50 7.77 -1.82
N ALA A 149 -7.21 6.57 -2.37
CA ALA A 149 -7.51 5.30 -1.73
C ALA A 149 -6.77 5.11 -0.39
N ALA A 150 -5.53 5.58 -0.28
CA ALA A 150 -4.77 5.52 0.98
C ALA A 150 -5.42 6.42 2.05
N LYS A 151 -5.79 7.64 1.67
CA LYS A 151 -6.50 8.57 2.55
C LYS A 151 -7.84 8.03 3.01
N PHE A 152 -8.59 7.44 2.09
CA PHE A 152 -9.92 6.92 2.38
C PHE A 152 -9.89 5.71 3.31
N VAL A 153 -8.98 4.74 3.06
CA VAL A 153 -8.93 3.48 3.81
C VAL A 153 -8.18 3.63 5.13
N MET A 154 -7.02 4.29 5.11
CA MET A 154 -6.13 4.38 6.26
C MET A 154 -6.38 5.65 7.10
N GLY A 155 -6.98 6.68 6.50
CA GLY A 155 -7.33 7.93 7.19
C GLY A 155 -6.13 8.74 7.69
N GLY A 156 -6.36 9.62 8.67
CA GLY A 156 -5.30 10.37 9.32
C GLY A 156 -4.44 11.19 8.34
N LYS A 157 -3.12 11.01 8.41
CA LYS A 157 -2.13 11.67 7.53
C LYS A 157 -1.77 10.85 6.29
N TRP A 158 -2.29 9.63 6.16
CA TRP A 158 -1.99 8.78 5.03
C TRP A 158 -2.51 9.35 3.72
N ARG A 159 -1.72 9.19 2.66
CA ARG A 159 -2.04 9.56 1.29
C ARG A 159 -1.31 8.67 0.29
N MET A 160 -1.72 8.68 -0.94
CA MET A 160 -0.95 8.09 -2.03
C MET A 160 0.35 8.88 -2.23
N PRO A 161 1.46 8.19 -2.57
CA PRO A 161 2.74 8.85 -2.80
C PRO A 161 2.72 9.66 -4.10
N THR A 162 3.58 10.66 -4.15
CA THR A 162 3.91 11.43 -5.36
C THR A 162 5.24 10.97 -5.96
N ASN A 163 5.55 11.43 -7.15
CA ASN A 163 6.85 11.21 -7.77
C ASN A 163 8.00 11.75 -6.90
N ASP A 164 7.80 12.89 -6.26
CA ASP A 164 8.80 13.47 -5.36
C ASP A 164 9.03 12.63 -4.10
N ASP A 165 8.01 11.95 -3.61
CA ASP A 165 8.17 11.01 -2.49
C ASP A 165 9.02 9.80 -2.91
N PHE A 166 8.79 9.25 -4.10
CA PHE A 166 9.63 8.17 -4.63
C PHE A 166 11.06 8.62 -4.93
N LYS A 167 11.28 9.86 -5.38
CA LYS A 167 12.63 10.43 -5.50
C LYS A 167 13.35 10.47 -4.16
N LYS A 168 12.67 10.90 -3.09
CA LYS A 168 13.23 10.90 -1.72
C LYS A 168 13.56 9.49 -1.25
N LEU A 169 12.65 8.51 -1.46
CA LEU A 169 12.88 7.10 -1.15
C LEU A 169 14.12 6.57 -1.87
N LYS A 170 14.19 6.75 -3.18
CA LYS A 170 15.32 6.31 -4.01
C LYS A 170 16.64 6.91 -3.50
N LYS A 171 16.68 8.21 -3.31
CA LYS A 171 17.87 8.92 -2.81
C LYS A 171 18.33 8.39 -1.46
N ALA A 172 17.42 8.19 -0.51
CA ALA A 172 17.74 7.68 0.82
C ALA A 172 18.25 6.22 0.81
N CYS A 173 17.92 5.46 -0.23
CA CYS A 173 18.41 4.10 -0.45
C CYS A 173 19.65 4.04 -1.38
N GLY A 174 20.16 5.18 -1.85
CA GLY A 174 21.30 5.21 -2.80
C GLY A 174 20.95 4.69 -4.19
N VAL A 175 19.68 4.73 -4.54
CA VAL A 175 19.15 4.35 -5.85
C VAL A 175 18.95 5.66 -6.64
N ASP A 176 20.04 6.27 -7.08
CA ASP A 176 19.97 7.50 -7.86
C ASP A 176 20.00 7.20 -9.36
N VAL A 177 18.94 7.56 -10.06
CA VAL A 177 18.80 7.46 -11.52
C VAL A 177 19.03 8.79 -12.23
N SER A 178 19.76 9.72 -11.61
CA SER A 178 20.03 11.04 -12.20
C SER A 178 20.79 10.99 -13.54
N SER A 179 21.36 9.85 -13.89
CA SER A 179 22.17 9.65 -15.10
C SER A 179 21.45 8.91 -16.24
N GLY A 180 20.17 8.62 -16.11
CA GLY A 180 19.44 7.81 -17.12
C GLY A 180 19.91 6.36 -17.22
N SER A 181 20.74 5.90 -16.29
CA SER A 181 21.21 4.53 -16.23
C SER A 181 20.09 3.63 -15.67
N GLU A 182 19.79 2.56 -16.37
CA GLU A 182 18.89 1.52 -15.85
C GLU A 182 19.53 0.86 -14.62
N ILE A 183 18.90 0.99 -13.47
CA ILE A 183 19.32 0.27 -12.27
C ILE A 183 18.56 -1.04 -12.23
N THR A 184 19.29 -2.15 -12.26
CA THR A 184 18.71 -3.47 -12.02
C THR A 184 18.80 -3.75 -10.53
N PRO A 185 17.69 -4.14 -9.85
CA PRO A 185 17.76 -4.58 -8.46
C PRO A 185 18.77 -5.72 -8.31
N SER A 186 19.67 -5.61 -7.34
CA SER A 186 20.56 -6.72 -6.98
C SER A 186 19.77 -7.85 -6.33
N ASN A 187 20.18 -9.10 -6.52
CA ASN A 187 19.57 -10.18 -5.74
C ASN A 187 19.84 -9.96 -4.24
N ALA A 188 18.81 -10.06 -3.43
CA ALA A 188 18.94 -9.87 -1.99
C ALA A 188 19.84 -10.96 -1.38
N PRO A 189 20.90 -10.61 -0.62
CA PRO A 189 21.68 -11.57 0.15
C PRO A 189 20.88 -12.03 1.39
N THR A 190 21.34 -13.10 2.05
CA THR A 190 20.73 -13.57 3.31
C THR A 190 20.94 -12.61 4.47
N THR A 191 21.96 -11.74 4.38
CA THR A 191 22.25 -10.67 5.34
C THR A 191 22.54 -9.40 4.57
N ILE A 192 21.82 -8.33 4.89
CA ILE A 192 21.98 -7.02 4.25
C ILE A 192 22.91 -6.15 5.09
N THR A 193 24.02 -5.74 4.48
CA THR A 193 25.02 -4.84 5.07
C THR A 193 24.95 -3.42 4.52
N ASP A 194 24.39 -3.25 3.32
CA ASP A 194 24.38 -1.98 2.61
C ASP A 194 22.96 -1.50 2.31
N GLY A 195 22.81 -0.17 2.19
CA GLY A 195 21.59 0.41 1.65
C GLY A 195 21.48 0.14 0.16
N GLY A 196 20.27 0.09 -0.36
CA GLY A 196 20.08 -0.17 -1.79
C GLY A 196 18.68 -0.64 -2.16
N LEU A 197 18.59 -1.10 -3.40
CA LEU A 197 17.43 -1.79 -3.95
C LEU A 197 17.79 -3.24 -4.28
N TYR A 198 17.05 -4.14 -3.67
CA TYR A 198 17.26 -5.58 -3.81
C TYR A 198 16.01 -6.27 -4.35
N TRP A 199 16.20 -7.27 -5.19
CA TRP A 199 15.13 -8.20 -5.53
C TRP A 199 15.14 -9.38 -4.56
N VAL A 200 14.03 -9.58 -3.89
CA VAL A 200 13.81 -10.69 -2.96
C VAL A 200 13.05 -11.77 -3.70
N ALA A 201 13.66 -12.93 -3.84
CA ALA A 201 12.99 -14.09 -4.41
C ALA A 201 12.04 -14.73 -3.37
N LYS A 202 10.94 -15.26 -3.84
CA LYS A 202 10.01 -16.05 -3.05
C LYS A 202 10.72 -17.13 -2.22
N ASN A 203 10.28 -17.34 -0.99
CA ASN A 203 10.82 -18.28 -0.01
C ASN A 203 12.27 -17.95 0.43
N SER A 204 12.67 -16.69 0.35
CA SER A 204 13.94 -16.21 0.89
C SER A 204 13.80 -15.79 2.34
N THR A 205 14.87 -15.99 3.11
CA THR A 205 15.01 -15.43 4.46
C THR A 205 16.18 -14.46 4.48
N ILE A 206 15.91 -13.22 4.90
CA ILE A 206 16.87 -12.12 4.95
C ILE A 206 16.87 -11.57 6.38
N ASP A 207 18.01 -11.63 7.06
CA ASP A 207 18.17 -11.19 8.44
C ASP A 207 17.07 -11.72 9.39
N GLY A 208 16.65 -12.98 9.18
CA GLY A 208 15.62 -13.64 9.98
C GLY A 208 14.18 -13.39 9.54
N GLN A 209 13.92 -12.44 8.63
CA GLN A 209 12.59 -12.21 8.04
C GLN A 209 12.40 -13.10 6.82
N THR A 210 11.34 -13.91 6.82
CA THR A 210 10.96 -14.75 5.67
C THR A 210 10.04 -14.00 4.73
N TYR A 211 10.30 -14.13 3.43
CA TYR A 211 9.52 -13.56 2.33
C TYR A 211 8.99 -14.72 1.47
N ASN A 212 7.69 -14.98 1.55
CA ASN A 212 7.04 -16.05 0.80
C ASN A 212 6.45 -15.59 -0.54
N VAL A 213 6.69 -14.35 -0.92
CA VAL A 213 6.36 -13.77 -2.23
C VAL A 213 7.56 -13.04 -2.79
N ASP A 214 7.66 -12.97 -4.12
CA ASP A 214 8.67 -12.14 -4.79
C ASP A 214 8.40 -10.66 -4.57
N GLY A 215 9.45 -9.83 -4.63
CA GLY A 215 9.29 -8.40 -4.54
C GLY A 215 10.59 -7.62 -4.51
N ALA A 216 10.45 -6.30 -4.41
CA ALA A 216 11.56 -5.36 -4.30
C ALA A 216 11.70 -4.84 -2.87
N LEU A 217 12.90 -4.83 -2.34
CA LEU A 217 13.22 -4.35 -1.00
C LEU A 217 14.13 -3.12 -1.09
N PHE A 218 13.62 -1.99 -0.67
CA PHE A 218 14.39 -0.78 -0.42
C PHE A 218 14.98 -0.82 0.98
N VAL A 219 16.26 -0.52 1.09
CA VAL A 219 16.98 -0.47 2.35
C VAL A 219 17.66 0.89 2.47
N SER A 220 17.38 1.59 3.55
CA SER A 220 17.98 2.91 3.82
C SER A 220 19.50 2.84 3.91
N GLN A 221 20.20 3.85 3.38
CA GLN A 221 21.65 3.97 3.53
C GLN A 221 22.06 4.35 4.95
N ASP A 222 21.25 5.14 5.62
CA ASP A 222 21.54 5.67 6.96
C ASP A 222 21.24 4.66 8.06
N ASP A 223 20.12 3.95 7.94
CA ASP A 223 19.68 2.92 8.90
C ASP A 223 19.18 1.66 8.18
N LYS A 224 19.97 0.60 8.20
CA LYS A 224 19.68 -0.67 7.53
C LYS A 224 18.50 -1.44 8.14
N THR A 225 18.00 -1.00 9.30
CA THR A 225 16.77 -1.55 9.90
C THR A 225 15.52 -0.97 9.24
N GLN A 226 15.62 0.22 8.63
CA GLN A 226 14.54 0.85 7.87
C GLN A 226 14.49 0.24 6.47
N ARG A 227 13.52 -0.64 6.28
CA ARG A 227 13.35 -1.46 5.08
C ARG A 227 11.91 -1.39 4.60
N LEU A 228 11.73 -1.21 3.30
CA LEU A 228 10.41 -1.12 2.68
C LEU A 228 10.28 -2.16 1.56
N PHE A 229 9.45 -3.16 1.79
CA PHE A 229 9.20 -4.22 0.81
C PHE A 229 7.98 -3.92 -0.04
N PHE A 230 8.15 -3.97 -1.35
CA PHE A 230 7.08 -3.93 -2.34
C PHE A 230 6.89 -5.32 -2.92
N PRO A 231 5.78 -6.03 -2.65
CA PRO A 231 5.53 -7.32 -3.25
C PRO A 231 5.33 -7.20 -4.77
N ALA A 232 5.73 -8.23 -5.51
CA ALA A 232 5.54 -8.30 -6.97
C ALA A 232 4.07 -8.58 -7.32
N ALA A 233 3.21 -7.66 -6.90
CA ALA A 233 1.76 -7.76 -7.03
C ALA A 233 1.26 -7.50 -8.46
N SER A 234 2.12 -6.98 -9.35
CA SER A 234 1.75 -6.64 -10.72
C SER A 234 0.55 -5.68 -10.80
N TYR A 235 -0.15 -5.67 -11.92
CA TYR A 235 -1.36 -4.88 -12.12
C TYR A 235 -2.42 -5.69 -12.88
N ILE A 236 -3.67 -5.25 -12.83
CA ILE A 236 -4.79 -5.85 -13.53
C ILE A 236 -5.13 -4.98 -14.74
N HIS A 237 -5.01 -5.53 -15.93
CA HIS A 237 -5.42 -4.88 -17.15
C HIS A 237 -6.33 -5.83 -17.95
N GLN A 238 -7.51 -5.36 -18.35
CA GLN A 238 -8.49 -6.15 -19.10
C GLN A 238 -8.73 -7.55 -18.49
N ARG A 239 -8.89 -7.61 -17.13
CA ARG A 239 -9.10 -8.86 -16.40
C ARG A 239 -7.91 -9.84 -16.41
N LYS A 240 -6.71 -9.38 -16.76
CA LYS A 240 -5.48 -10.20 -16.79
C LYS A 240 -4.39 -9.58 -15.92
N TYR A 241 -3.61 -10.42 -15.26
CA TYR A 241 -2.35 -10.05 -14.64
C TYR A 241 -1.21 -10.26 -15.64
N PRO A 242 -0.50 -9.22 -16.07
CA PRO A 242 0.51 -9.39 -17.11
C PRO A 242 1.82 -10.02 -16.64
N ALA A 243 2.22 -9.85 -15.38
CA ALA A 243 3.55 -10.31 -14.95
C ALA A 243 3.59 -10.57 -13.44
N VAL A 244 2.81 -11.53 -12.96
CA VAL A 244 2.84 -11.93 -11.55
C VAL A 244 4.23 -12.46 -11.20
N ALA A 245 4.75 -12.08 -10.03
CA ALA A 245 6.06 -12.43 -9.50
C ALA A 245 7.29 -11.82 -10.23
N GLU A 246 7.10 -10.90 -11.17
CA GLU A 246 8.20 -10.23 -11.86
C GLU A 246 8.12 -8.70 -11.80
N LEU A 247 6.99 -8.15 -11.32
CA LEU A 247 6.71 -6.72 -11.36
C LEU A 247 6.06 -6.25 -10.06
N CYS A 248 6.72 -5.33 -9.38
CA CYS A 248 6.10 -4.50 -8.36
C CYS A 248 5.53 -3.26 -9.04
N SER A 249 4.26 -2.96 -8.79
CA SER A 249 3.62 -1.74 -9.27
C SER A 249 2.76 -1.14 -8.18
N VAL A 250 2.72 0.17 -8.08
CA VAL A 250 1.81 0.90 -7.21
C VAL A 250 1.40 2.20 -7.87
N TRP A 251 0.16 2.62 -7.63
CA TRP A 251 -0.31 3.92 -8.05
C TRP A 251 0.36 5.07 -7.30
N MET A 252 0.59 6.16 -8.00
CA MET A 252 0.88 7.48 -7.44
C MET A 252 -0.39 8.33 -7.41
N GLY A 253 -0.41 9.34 -6.55
CA GLY A 253 -1.52 10.29 -6.47
C GLY A 253 -1.57 11.31 -7.60
N GLU A 254 -0.60 11.32 -8.51
CA GLU A 254 -0.48 12.30 -9.60
C GLU A 254 -1.07 11.75 -10.91
N ILE A 255 -1.78 12.62 -11.63
CA ILE A 255 -2.20 12.35 -13.01
C ILE A 255 -1.06 12.64 -13.97
N ASP A 256 -1.02 11.91 -15.09
CA ASP A 256 -0.09 12.23 -16.17
C ASP A 256 -0.46 13.59 -16.79
N GLU A 257 0.51 14.49 -16.81
CA GLU A 257 0.26 15.85 -17.30
C GLU A 257 0.14 15.96 -18.83
N TYR A 258 0.70 14.99 -19.53
CA TYR A 258 0.70 14.95 -21.01
C TYR A 258 -0.47 14.15 -21.55
N ASP A 259 -1.02 13.24 -20.73
CA ASP A 259 -2.13 12.39 -21.10
C ASP A 259 -3.02 12.11 -19.88
N THR A 260 -4.06 12.93 -19.71
CA THR A 260 -4.99 12.82 -18.58
C THR A 260 -5.82 11.54 -18.55
N TYR A 261 -5.73 10.71 -19.59
CA TYR A 261 -6.27 9.36 -19.57
C TYR A 261 -5.48 8.42 -18.66
N ASN A 262 -4.23 8.80 -18.35
CA ASN A 262 -3.32 8.02 -17.55
C ASN A 262 -3.11 8.64 -16.17
N GLY A 263 -2.86 7.78 -15.20
CA GLY A 263 -2.29 8.16 -13.91
C GLY A 263 -0.83 7.73 -13.86
N PHE A 264 -0.03 8.40 -13.03
CA PHE A 264 1.33 7.95 -12.78
C PHE A 264 1.37 6.77 -11.80
N SER A 265 2.31 5.88 -12.05
CA SER A 265 2.58 4.70 -11.26
C SER A 265 4.09 4.47 -11.14
N PHE A 266 4.47 3.75 -10.11
CA PHE A 266 5.84 3.37 -9.85
C PHE A 266 6.04 1.89 -10.11
N PHE A 267 6.99 1.54 -11.00
CA PHE A 267 7.24 0.18 -11.43
C PHE A 267 8.66 -0.25 -11.13
N ILE A 268 8.81 -1.49 -10.62
CA ILE A 268 10.09 -2.16 -10.46
C ILE A 268 9.96 -3.57 -11.02
N LYS A 269 10.76 -3.89 -12.03
CA LYS A 269 10.89 -5.25 -12.55
C LYS A 269 12.13 -5.93 -11.98
N LYS A 270 12.07 -7.25 -11.87
CA LYS A 270 13.19 -8.08 -11.46
C LYS A 270 14.45 -7.84 -12.31
N SER A 271 14.28 -7.68 -13.61
CA SER A 271 15.37 -7.52 -14.59
C SER A 271 15.70 -6.09 -14.93
N GLN A 272 14.90 -5.13 -14.45
CA GLN A 272 15.03 -3.73 -14.85
C GLN A 272 14.29 -2.84 -13.87
N PHE A 273 14.93 -1.77 -13.44
CA PHE A 273 14.24 -0.71 -12.71
C PHE A 273 13.49 0.19 -13.70
N MET A 274 12.19 0.22 -13.56
CA MET A 274 11.32 1.09 -14.36
C MET A 274 10.69 2.10 -13.41
N ASP A 275 11.23 3.28 -13.36
CA ASP A 275 10.80 4.35 -12.47
C ASP A 275 9.33 4.77 -12.67
N LEU A 276 9.10 6.03 -12.89
CA LEU A 276 7.79 6.61 -13.22
C LEU A 276 7.24 6.02 -14.52
N GLN A 277 6.04 5.49 -14.46
CA GLN A 277 5.33 4.97 -15.62
C GLN A 277 3.94 5.60 -15.70
N SER A 278 3.50 5.83 -16.92
CA SER A 278 2.13 6.23 -17.23
C SER A 278 1.28 5.00 -17.51
N ALA A 279 0.11 4.90 -16.90
CA ALA A 279 -0.79 3.77 -17.11
C ALA A 279 -2.25 4.25 -17.16
N PRO A 280 -3.09 3.62 -18.01
CA PRO A 280 -4.51 3.95 -18.10
C PRO A 280 -5.18 3.88 -16.73
N ARG A 281 -5.95 4.90 -16.38
CA ARG A 281 -6.57 5.05 -15.04
C ARG A 281 -7.44 3.88 -14.61
N PHE A 282 -8.00 3.13 -15.58
CA PHE A 282 -8.82 1.94 -15.29
C PHE A 282 -8.01 0.69 -14.91
N VAL A 283 -6.70 0.73 -15.05
CA VAL A 283 -5.84 -0.38 -14.62
C VAL A 283 -5.92 -0.52 -13.10
N GLY A 284 -6.08 -1.74 -12.63
CA GLY A 284 -6.08 -2.03 -11.20
C GLY A 284 -4.65 -2.16 -10.69
N MET A 285 -4.23 -1.31 -9.76
CA MET A 285 -2.93 -1.42 -9.09
C MET A 285 -3.07 -1.31 -7.58
N PRO A 286 -2.14 -1.94 -6.83
CA PRO A 286 -2.03 -1.69 -5.40
C PRO A 286 -1.67 -0.23 -5.10
N VAL A 287 -1.89 0.15 -3.85
CA VAL A 287 -1.51 1.46 -3.31
C VAL A 287 -0.59 1.26 -2.12
N ARG A 288 0.55 1.94 -2.11
CA ARG A 288 1.44 2.05 -0.96
C ARG A 288 1.29 3.43 -0.35
N ALA A 289 0.81 3.51 0.89
CA ALA A 289 0.59 4.79 1.53
C ALA A 289 1.87 5.42 2.07
N VAL A 290 1.88 6.75 2.09
CA VAL A 290 2.93 7.56 2.69
C VAL A 290 2.31 8.64 3.58
N ALA A 291 3.05 9.08 4.62
CA ALA A 291 2.70 10.22 5.46
C ALA A 291 3.93 11.08 5.73
N ASP A 292 3.68 12.38 5.92
CA ASP A 292 4.71 13.37 6.28
C ASP A 292 5.01 13.36 7.78
#